data_cabbec5fb63b9f473b04fc398cb466db
#
_entry.id   cabbec5fb63b9f473b04fc398cb466db
#
_cell.length_a   1.000
_cell.length_b   1.000
_cell.length_c   1.000
_cell.angle_alpha   90.00
_cell.angle_beta   90.00
_cell.angle_gamma   90.00
#
_symmetry.space_group_name_H-M   'P 1'
#
loop_
_entity.id
_entity.type
_entity.pdbx_description
1 polymer ?
#
loop_
_entity_poly.entity_id
_entity_poly.type
_entity_poly.pdbx_seq_one_letter_code
_entity_poly.pdbx_strand_id
1 'polypeptide(L)'
;MGFFRHLFSLSLCTLSLAIPSKLIGLENAQDVIPNSYIVVMKSTVSEAEFQTHQAWASKIHRRSLGERDETLGGLDGLKATFEFEGLKGYSGAFDKKTIELITRNPAVDYVEVDRMVKLDAITTQRNAPSWGLGRISHKRAGSSDFVFDDSAGDGITIYGVDTGIDINHPEFSGRATWGANTVDSEDTDQNGHGTHTAGTFAGATYGIAKKAKVIAVKVLNAQGTGSTSGVIQGIQWCTDHAGRNGLRGKAAMNLSLGIRGSTVFNRAAEAAQQSGIFLAVAAGNDGTDAAQFSPASARGVCTAAATNSQDAATSWSNYGSVVAVYGPGADIVSAYPNEDTATLSGTSMASPHVCGVGAYLMALEGIGPDKVCDRIKELALESVTNQKPNTTRKLLYNGSGA
;
A
#
# COMPACT_ATOMS: atom_id res chain seq x y z
N MET A 1 -39.61 -49.28 -34.89
CA MET A 1 -38.41 -49.73 -34.14
C MET A 1 -37.49 -48.55 -33.90
N GLY A 2 -37.61 -47.96 -32.76
CA GLY A 2 -36.81 -46.77 -32.35
C GLY A 2 -35.96 -47.14 -31.18
N PHE A 3 -34.65 -46.97 -31.29
CA PHE A 3 -33.67 -47.18 -30.21
C PHE A 3 -33.46 -45.87 -29.46
N PHE A 4 -33.88 -45.80 -28.18
CA PHE A 4 -33.51 -44.77 -27.22
C PHE A 4 -32.10 -45.07 -26.68
N ARG A 5 -31.15 -44.17 -26.95
CA ARG A 5 -29.84 -44.15 -26.29
C ARG A 5 -29.90 -43.20 -25.09
N HIS A 6 -29.84 -43.74 -23.88
CA HIS A 6 -29.63 -42.96 -22.65
C HIS A 6 -28.16 -42.57 -22.55
N LEU A 7 -27.87 -41.26 -22.60
CA LEU A 7 -26.60 -40.71 -22.18
C LEU A 7 -26.61 -40.55 -20.65
N PHE A 8 -25.77 -41.30 -19.97
CA PHE A 8 -25.41 -41.04 -18.57
C PHE A 8 -24.44 -39.89 -18.53
N SER A 9 -24.87 -38.75 -17.99
CA SER A 9 -24.02 -37.63 -17.64
C SER A 9 -23.35 -37.91 -16.30
N LEU A 10 -22.02 -38.19 -16.28
CA LEU A 10 -21.22 -38.21 -15.06
C LEU A 10 -20.97 -36.76 -14.63
N SER A 11 -21.67 -36.35 -13.59
CA SER A 11 -21.36 -35.10 -12.89
C SER A 11 -20.07 -35.30 -12.06
N LEU A 12 -18.94 -34.72 -12.51
CA LEU A 12 -17.75 -34.60 -11.68
C LEU A 12 -18.02 -33.61 -10.54
N CYS A 13 -18.27 -34.15 -9.35
CA CYS A 13 -18.30 -33.35 -8.13
C CYS A 13 -16.85 -32.94 -7.78
N THR A 14 -16.47 -31.72 -8.13
CA THR A 14 -15.22 -31.11 -7.63
C THR A 14 -15.36 -30.90 -6.13
N LEU A 15 -14.71 -31.75 -5.32
CA LEU A 15 -14.55 -31.49 -3.90
C LEU A 15 -13.71 -30.20 -3.73
N SER A 16 -14.39 -29.09 -3.51
CA SER A 16 -13.79 -27.90 -2.92
C SER A 16 -13.31 -28.28 -1.51
N LEU A 17 -12.01 -28.35 -1.33
CA LEU A 17 -11.41 -28.48 0.01
C LEU A 17 -11.69 -27.16 0.76
N ALA A 18 -12.81 -27.12 1.46
CA ALA A 18 -13.12 -26.02 2.37
C ALA A 18 -12.00 -25.92 3.42
N ILE A 19 -11.38 -24.76 3.52
CA ILE A 19 -10.46 -24.41 4.61
C ILE A 19 -11.24 -24.62 5.91
N PRO A 20 -10.66 -25.32 6.92
CA PRO A 20 -11.37 -25.55 8.18
C PRO A 20 -11.79 -24.22 8.80
N SER A 21 -13.06 -24.08 9.16
CA SER A 21 -13.64 -22.86 9.74
C SER A 21 -13.02 -22.41 11.09
N LYS A 22 -12.06 -23.16 11.58
CA LYS A 22 -11.32 -22.89 12.83
C LYS A 22 -9.96 -22.20 12.66
N LEU A 23 -9.46 -22.02 11.45
CA LEU A 23 -8.23 -21.26 11.19
C LEU A 23 -8.60 -19.81 10.89
N ILE A 24 -8.20 -18.89 11.75
CA ILE A 24 -8.54 -17.48 11.68
C ILE A 24 -7.29 -16.61 11.53
N GLY A 25 -7.48 -15.37 11.12
CA GLY A 25 -6.42 -14.36 11.05
C GLY A 25 -5.61 -14.37 9.74
N LEU A 26 -6.06 -15.08 8.70
CA LEU A 26 -5.39 -15.09 7.38
C LEU A 26 -5.66 -13.84 6.53
N GLU A 27 -6.68 -13.06 6.88
CA GLU A 27 -7.15 -11.92 6.08
C GLU A 27 -6.16 -10.74 6.04
N ASN A 28 -5.29 -10.62 7.06
CA ASN A 28 -4.30 -9.54 7.16
C ASN A 28 -2.89 -10.15 7.26
N ALA A 29 -2.18 -10.20 6.14
CA ALA A 29 -0.92 -10.94 6.04
C ALA A 29 0.34 -10.21 6.54
N GLN A 30 0.26 -8.93 6.92
CA GLN A 30 1.47 -8.10 7.09
C GLN A 30 2.29 -8.39 8.36
N ASP A 31 1.66 -8.72 9.46
CA ASP A 31 2.36 -8.96 10.73
C ASP A 31 2.41 -10.45 11.11
N VAL A 32 2.02 -11.34 10.20
CA VAL A 32 2.01 -12.78 10.44
C VAL A 32 3.44 -13.31 10.52
N ILE A 33 3.75 -14.01 11.62
CA ILE A 33 5.01 -14.73 11.76
C ILE A 33 4.90 -16.02 10.92
N PRO A 34 5.75 -16.22 9.91
CA PRO A 34 5.66 -17.38 9.02
C PRO A 34 5.65 -18.70 9.80
N ASN A 35 4.68 -19.57 9.49
CA ASN A 35 4.50 -20.88 10.10
C ASN A 35 4.25 -20.88 11.62
N SER A 36 4.05 -19.74 12.26
CA SER A 36 3.75 -19.63 13.69
C SER A 36 2.24 -19.53 13.91
N TYR A 37 1.74 -20.29 14.89
CA TYR A 37 0.32 -20.40 15.18
C TYR A 37 0.07 -20.46 16.68
N ILE A 38 -1.12 -19.96 17.07
CA ILE A 38 -1.66 -20.06 18.41
C ILE A 38 -2.84 -21.02 18.35
N VAL A 39 -2.79 -22.10 19.11
CA VAL A 39 -3.83 -23.12 19.17
C VAL A 39 -4.60 -22.96 20.48
N VAL A 40 -5.89 -22.71 20.39
CA VAL A 40 -6.78 -22.54 21.53
C VAL A 40 -7.66 -23.77 21.68
N MET A 41 -7.68 -24.31 22.89
CA MET A 41 -8.45 -25.49 23.24
C MET A 41 -9.87 -25.10 23.69
N LYS A 42 -10.82 -25.99 23.52
CA LYS A 42 -12.16 -25.81 24.09
C LYS A 42 -12.10 -25.72 25.63
N SER A 43 -12.93 -24.89 26.21
CA SER A 43 -13.00 -24.70 27.68
C SER A 43 -13.33 -25.99 28.47
N THR A 44 -13.89 -26.99 27.79
CA THR A 44 -14.25 -28.31 28.39
C THR A 44 -13.09 -29.29 28.45
N VAL A 45 -11.92 -28.96 27.88
CA VAL A 45 -10.76 -29.84 27.83
C VAL A 45 -10.05 -29.84 29.18
N SER A 46 -9.96 -31.02 29.80
CA SER A 46 -9.23 -31.23 31.04
C SER A 46 -7.70 -31.13 30.85
N GLU A 47 -6.96 -30.94 31.93
CA GLU A 47 -5.49 -30.88 31.89
C GLU A 47 -4.86 -32.14 31.27
N ALA A 48 -5.35 -33.33 31.64
CA ALA A 48 -4.85 -34.60 31.10
C ALA A 48 -5.10 -34.71 29.57
N GLU A 49 -6.24 -34.26 29.08
CA GLU A 49 -6.55 -34.24 27.66
C GLU A 49 -5.70 -33.20 26.92
N PHE A 50 -5.42 -32.07 27.55
CA PHE A 50 -4.55 -31.04 27.00
C PHE A 50 -3.11 -31.56 26.82
N GLN A 51 -2.53 -32.19 27.84
CA GLN A 51 -1.22 -32.79 27.74
C GLN A 51 -1.17 -33.89 26.68
N THR A 52 -2.21 -34.72 26.60
CA THR A 52 -2.35 -35.75 25.56
C THR A 52 -2.38 -35.15 24.17
N HIS A 53 -3.11 -34.04 23.99
CA HIS A 53 -3.18 -33.32 22.72
C HIS A 53 -1.83 -32.72 22.35
N GLN A 54 -1.08 -32.10 23.26
CA GLN A 54 0.25 -31.56 23.01
C GLN A 54 1.24 -32.63 22.57
N ALA A 55 1.24 -33.79 23.27
CA ALA A 55 2.06 -34.91 22.88
C ALA A 55 1.71 -35.44 21.48
N TRP A 56 0.43 -35.51 21.17
CA TRP A 56 -0.06 -35.89 19.83
C TRP A 56 0.37 -34.85 18.76
N ALA A 57 0.18 -33.53 19.01
CA ALA A 57 0.59 -32.47 18.08
C ALA A 57 2.10 -32.54 17.79
N SER A 58 2.93 -32.70 18.80
CA SER A 58 4.39 -32.88 18.67
C SER A 58 4.76 -34.13 17.87
N LYS A 59 3.97 -35.20 18.02
CA LYS A 59 4.21 -36.49 17.31
C LYS A 59 3.86 -36.36 15.82
N ILE A 60 2.71 -35.72 15.47
CA ILE A 60 2.34 -35.55 14.07
C ILE A 60 3.28 -34.56 13.37
N HIS A 61 3.72 -33.51 14.06
CA HIS A 61 4.70 -32.57 13.54
C HIS A 61 6.01 -33.27 13.16
N ARG A 62 6.61 -34.02 14.05
CA ARG A 62 7.82 -34.80 13.75
C ARG A 62 7.65 -35.78 12.59
N ARG A 63 6.49 -36.41 12.47
CA ARG A 63 6.17 -37.28 11.32
C ARG A 63 6.02 -36.53 10.02
N SER A 64 5.49 -35.29 10.04
CA SER A 64 5.31 -34.46 8.85
C SER A 64 6.64 -33.97 8.30
N LEU A 65 7.60 -33.66 9.18
CA LEU A 65 8.95 -33.25 8.77
C LEU A 65 9.75 -34.40 8.18
N GLY A 66 9.46 -35.65 8.56
CA GLY A 66 10.19 -36.85 8.12
C GLY A 66 11.64 -36.84 8.59
N GLU A 67 12.48 -37.75 8.02
CA GLU A 67 13.94 -37.73 8.20
C GLU A 67 14.64 -36.64 7.36
N ARG A 68 13.91 -35.61 6.95
CA ARG A 68 14.44 -34.49 6.18
C ARG A 68 15.10 -33.50 7.11
N ASP A 69 16.39 -33.45 6.95
CA ASP A 69 17.34 -32.36 7.20
C ASP A 69 16.91 -31.26 8.19
N GLU A 70 17.66 -31.12 9.27
CA GLU A 70 17.58 -30.07 10.29
C GLU A 70 17.75 -28.63 9.74
N THR A 71 17.82 -28.46 8.41
CA THR A 71 18.04 -27.18 7.72
C THR A 71 16.78 -26.39 7.35
N LEU A 72 15.57 -26.91 7.63
CA LEU A 72 14.34 -26.12 7.51
C LEU A 72 14.17 -25.24 8.76
N GLY A 73 15.00 -24.20 8.87
CA GLY A 73 14.98 -23.26 9.97
C GLY A 73 13.57 -22.68 10.23
N GLY A 74 13.11 -22.77 11.48
CA GLY A 74 11.90 -22.12 11.94
C GLY A 74 10.67 -23.03 12.12
N LEU A 75 10.78 -24.35 12.01
CA LEU A 75 9.69 -25.30 12.31
C LEU A 75 9.99 -26.08 13.59
N ASP A 76 10.07 -25.39 14.74
CA ASP A 76 10.49 -25.97 16.03
C ASP A 76 9.37 -26.76 16.75
N GLY A 77 8.18 -26.83 16.16
CA GLY A 77 7.01 -27.45 16.78
C GLY A 77 6.43 -26.60 17.92
N LEU A 78 5.97 -27.25 18.98
CA LEU A 78 5.37 -26.59 20.15
C LEU A 78 6.42 -25.74 20.88
N LYS A 79 6.13 -24.45 21.13
CA LYS A 79 7.04 -23.47 21.75
C LYS A 79 6.66 -23.11 23.18
N ALA A 80 5.42 -22.71 23.40
CA ALA A 80 4.95 -22.23 24.70
C ALA A 80 3.51 -22.66 24.95
N THR A 81 3.17 -22.83 26.20
CA THR A 81 1.81 -23.12 26.69
C THR A 81 1.31 -21.96 27.52
N PHE A 82 0.02 -21.74 27.52
CA PHE A 82 -0.63 -20.74 28.35
C PHE A 82 -1.96 -21.29 28.90
N GLU A 83 -2.24 -20.92 30.15
CA GLU A 83 -3.49 -21.23 30.81
C GLU A 83 -3.89 -20.06 31.69
N PHE A 84 -5.07 -19.50 31.39
CA PHE A 84 -5.72 -18.46 32.15
C PHE A 84 -7.15 -18.90 32.43
N GLU A 85 -7.84 -18.21 33.32
CA GLU A 85 -9.25 -18.50 33.54
C GLU A 85 -10.05 -18.36 32.23
N GLY A 86 -10.58 -19.48 31.74
CA GLY A 86 -11.36 -19.57 30.52
C GLY A 86 -10.57 -19.64 29.20
N LEU A 87 -9.23 -19.57 29.22
CA LEU A 87 -8.39 -19.68 28.04
C LEU A 87 -7.22 -20.64 28.26
N LYS A 88 -7.19 -21.75 27.52
CA LYS A 88 -6.12 -22.75 27.54
C LYS A 88 -5.62 -22.98 26.13
N GLY A 89 -4.30 -23.01 25.93
CA GLY A 89 -3.74 -23.20 24.60
C GLY A 89 -2.21 -23.28 24.58
N TYR A 90 -1.67 -23.26 23.37
CA TYR A 90 -0.24 -23.24 23.12
C TYR A 90 0.10 -22.52 21.82
N SER A 91 1.33 -22.02 21.73
CA SER A 91 1.90 -21.52 20.48
C SER A 91 2.95 -22.49 19.93
N GLY A 92 3.18 -22.44 18.62
CA GLY A 92 4.20 -23.27 17.99
C GLY A 92 4.40 -22.99 16.52
N ALA A 93 5.52 -23.46 15.98
CA ALA A 93 5.85 -23.36 14.57
C ALA A 93 5.60 -24.72 13.88
N PHE A 94 4.64 -24.75 12.95
CA PHE A 94 4.15 -25.97 12.32
C PHE A 94 4.06 -25.80 10.80
N ASP A 95 4.34 -26.87 10.07
CA ASP A 95 4.07 -26.95 8.65
C ASP A 95 2.57 -26.98 8.37
N LYS A 96 2.19 -26.63 7.12
CA LYS A 96 0.80 -26.56 6.69
C LYS A 96 0.01 -27.86 6.94
N LYS A 97 0.64 -29.02 6.73
CA LYS A 97 -0.02 -30.32 6.91
C LYS A 97 -0.30 -30.62 8.38
N THR A 98 0.64 -30.28 9.25
CA THR A 98 0.47 -30.41 10.70
C THR A 98 -0.63 -29.51 11.22
N ILE A 99 -0.67 -28.24 10.79
CA ILE A 99 -1.69 -27.29 11.26
C ILE A 99 -3.10 -27.66 10.77
N GLU A 100 -3.24 -28.22 9.57
CA GLU A 100 -4.51 -28.75 9.09
C GLU A 100 -5.04 -29.89 9.95
N LEU A 101 -4.16 -30.78 10.43
CA LEU A 101 -4.54 -31.88 11.35
C LEU A 101 -4.91 -31.34 12.73
N ILE A 102 -4.15 -30.38 13.27
CA ILE A 102 -4.46 -29.73 14.55
C ILE A 102 -5.82 -29.05 14.49
N THR A 103 -6.10 -28.29 13.43
CA THR A 103 -7.36 -27.57 13.27
C THR A 103 -8.59 -28.49 13.23
N ARG A 104 -8.43 -29.72 12.72
CA ARG A 104 -9.51 -30.73 12.67
C ARG A 104 -9.72 -31.48 13.98
N ASN A 105 -8.81 -31.33 14.95
CA ASN A 105 -8.93 -32.04 16.22
C ASN A 105 -10.17 -31.55 17.01
N PRO A 106 -11.02 -32.44 17.53
CA PRO A 106 -12.26 -32.07 18.23
C PRO A 106 -12.00 -31.30 19.53
N ALA A 107 -10.86 -31.46 20.18
CA ALA A 107 -10.48 -30.75 21.40
C ALA A 107 -10.06 -29.29 21.13
N VAL A 108 -9.70 -28.95 19.89
CA VAL A 108 -9.33 -27.58 19.47
C VAL A 108 -10.60 -26.75 19.25
N ASP A 109 -10.63 -25.56 19.82
CA ASP A 109 -11.67 -24.56 19.56
C ASP A 109 -11.38 -23.83 18.27
N TYR A 110 -10.24 -23.11 18.20
CA TYR A 110 -9.74 -22.48 16.97
C TYR A 110 -8.20 -22.44 16.96
N VAL A 111 -7.67 -22.12 15.79
CA VAL A 111 -6.25 -21.86 15.56
C VAL A 111 -6.14 -20.46 14.96
N GLU A 112 -5.24 -19.64 15.46
CA GLU A 112 -4.97 -18.30 14.96
C GLU A 112 -3.52 -18.23 14.46
N VAL A 113 -3.28 -17.48 13.40
CA VAL A 113 -1.92 -17.18 12.97
C VAL A 113 -1.25 -16.26 13.99
N ASP A 114 -0.03 -16.59 14.38
CA ASP A 114 0.74 -15.76 15.32
C ASP A 114 1.25 -14.49 14.63
N ARG A 115 1.27 -13.38 15.36
CA ARG A 115 1.56 -12.05 14.81
C ARG A 115 2.57 -11.30 15.66
N MET A 116 3.34 -10.43 15.01
CA MET A 116 4.18 -9.46 15.69
C MET A 116 3.33 -8.37 16.32
N VAL A 117 3.41 -8.22 17.63
CA VAL A 117 2.88 -7.06 18.35
C VAL A 117 3.94 -5.98 18.34
N LYS A 118 3.59 -4.79 17.84
CA LYS A 118 4.46 -3.61 17.81
C LYS A 118 3.91 -2.55 18.77
N LEU A 119 4.81 -1.75 19.33
CA LEU A 119 4.40 -0.51 19.99
C LEU A 119 4.07 0.51 18.88
N ASP A 120 2.90 1.12 18.95
CA ASP A 120 2.55 2.27 18.11
C ASP A 120 3.37 3.46 18.57
N ALA A 121 4.43 3.77 17.83
CA ALA A 121 5.33 4.89 18.14
C ALA A 121 4.94 6.11 17.29
N ILE A 122 4.18 7.02 17.87
CA ILE A 122 3.92 8.33 17.27
C ILE A 122 5.20 9.17 17.33
N THR A 123 5.65 9.59 16.16
CA THR A 123 6.83 10.44 15.96
C THR A 123 6.39 11.84 15.55
N THR A 124 7.14 12.85 16.01
CA THR A 124 6.93 14.25 15.61
C THR A 124 8.20 14.82 15.00
N GLN A 125 8.15 15.11 13.70
CA GLN A 125 9.14 15.97 13.06
C GLN A 125 8.77 17.42 13.33
N ARG A 126 9.50 18.10 14.20
CA ARG A 126 9.26 19.50 14.52
C ARG A 126 9.72 20.41 13.39
N ASN A 127 8.96 21.48 13.14
CA ASN A 127 9.27 22.49 12.13
C ASN A 127 9.58 21.87 10.75
N ALA A 128 8.72 20.96 10.28
CA ALA A 128 8.84 20.38 8.95
C ALA A 128 8.85 21.50 7.88
N PRO A 129 9.82 21.49 6.94
CA PRO A 129 10.05 22.62 6.04
C PRO A 129 8.95 22.81 5.00
N SER A 130 8.19 21.78 4.70
CA SER A 130 7.00 21.84 3.84
C SER A 130 5.75 21.97 4.70
N TRP A 131 4.95 23.03 4.47
CA TRP A 131 3.70 23.24 5.20
C TRP A 131 2.71 22.08 5.01
N GLY A 132 2.81 21.38 3.86
CA GLY A 132 1.98 20.25 3.54
C GLY A 132 2.07 19.12 4.58
N LEU A 133 3.26 18.86 5.12
CA LEU A 133 3.49 17.84 6.15
C LEU A 133 2.73 18.16 7.43
N GLY A 134 2.86 19.40 7.92
CA GLY A 134 2.11 19.86 9.09
C GLY A 134 0.61 19.78 8.86
N ARG A 135 0.16 20.21 7.67
CA ARG A 135 -1.28 20.25 7.37
C ARG A 135 -1.94 18.88 7.30
N ILE A 136 -1.30 17.90 6.68
CA ILE A 136 -1.89 16.55 6.55
C ILE A 136 -1.85 15.76 7.84
N SER A 137 -1.14 16.20 8.85
CA SER A 137 -1.06 15.51 10.14
C SER A 137 -1.84 16.21 11.28
N HIS A 138 -2.53 17.30 11.00
CA HIS A 138 -3.30 18.04 12.00
C HIS A 138 -4.71 18.30 11.54
N LYS A 139 -5.68 18.21 12.46
CA LYS A 139 -7.10 18.53 12.17
C LYS A 139 -7.34 19.99 11.86
N ARG A 140 -6.45 20.89 12.34
CA ARG A 140 -6.51 22.34 12.11
C ARG A 140 -5.27 22.81 11.37
N ALA A 141 -5.43 23.79 10.49
CA ALA A 141 -4.32 24.45 9.82
C ALA A 141 -3.44 25.24 10.80
N GLY A 142 -2.19 25.51 10.39
CA GLY A 142 -1.25 26.39 11.11
C GLY A 142 -0.11 25.70 11.85
N SER A 143 -0.09 24.36 11.95
CA SER A 143 1.06 23.63 12.48
C SER A 143 2.13 23.41 11.42
N SER A 144 3.40 23.59 11.80
CA SER A 144 4.55 23.15 10.99
C SER A 144 5.08 21.78 11.42
N ASP A 145 4.59 21.20 12.50
CA ASP A 145 5.03 19.89 12.97
C ASP A 145 4.35 18.77 12.15
N PHE A 146 5.10 17.77 11.78
CA PHE A 146 4.56 16.57 11.12
C PHE A 146 4.49 15.42 12.13
N VAL A 147 3.27 14.98 12.43
CA VAL A 147 2.98 13.89 13.37
C VAL A 147 2.62 12.64 12.59
N PHE A 148 3.33 11.54 12.84
CA PHE A 148 3.14 10.28 12.09
C PHE A 148 3.54 9.07 12.93
N ASP A 149 3.01 7.91 12.59
CA ASP A 149 3.46 6.63 13.14
C ASP A 149 4.82 6.21 12.56
N ASP A 150 5.67 5.62 13.37
CA ASP A 150 7.04 5.24 12.99
C ASP A 150 7.11 4.15 11.92
N SER A 151 5.99 3.50 11.56
CA SER A 151 5.92 2.63 10.37
C SER A 151 6.33 3.37 9.11
N ALA A 152 5.91 4.63 8.96
CA ALA A 152 6.38 5.60 7.96
C ALA A 152 6.53 5.00 6.53
N GLY A 153 5.65 4.07 6.14
CA GLY A 153 5.70 3.40 4.83
C GLY A 153 6.69 2.24 4.75
N ASP A 154 7.20 1.71 5.87
CA ASP A 154 8.11 0.56 5.86
C ASP A 154 7.50 -0.67 5.16
N GLY A 155 8.32 -1.37 4.38
CA GLY A 155 7.87 -2.52 3.59
C GLY A 155 7.10 -2.17 2.31
N ILE A 156 6.79 -0.89 2.05
CA ILE A 156 6.11 -0.43 0.83
C ILE A 156 7.13 0.09 -0.19
N THR A 157 6.87 -0.21 -1.46
CA THR A 157 7.64 0.31 -2.61
C THR A 157 6.80 1.33 -3.37
N ILE A 158 7.35 2.53 -3.62
CA ILE A 158 6.68 3.58 -4.39
C ILE A 158 7.38 3.76 -5.74
N TYR A 159 6.64 3.63 -6.81
CA TYR A 159 7.09 3.95 -8.17
C TYR A 159 6.83 5.43 -8.46
N GLY A 160 7.88 6.21 -8.69
CA GLY A 160 7.80 7.57 -9.21
C GLY A 160 7.83 7.55 -10.74
N VAL A 161 6.67 7.61 -11.39
CA VAL A 161 6.56 7.59 -12.86
C VAL A 161 6.50 9.04 -13.35
N ASP A 162 7.68 9.58 -13.75
CA ASP A 162 7.87 11.02 -13.95
C ASP A 162 9.10 11.31 -14.88
N THR A 163 9.83 12.40 -14.64
CA THR A 163 11.05 12.82 -15.37
C THR A 163 12.32 12.06 -14.98
N GLY A 164 12.21 11.10 -14.08
CA GLY A 164 13.32 10.43 -13.40
C GLY A 164 13.38 10.85 -11.92
N ILE A 165 14.36 10.37 -11.21
CA ILE A 165 14.66 10.76 -9.82
C ILE A 165 16.17 10.83 -9.66
N ASP A 166 16.69 11.86 -9.01
CA ASP A 166 18.06 11.86 -8.50
C ASP A 166 18.16 10.89 -7.31
N ILE A 167 18.43 9.62 -7.63
CA ILE A 167 18.44 8.53 -6.64
C ILE A 167 19.56 8.67 -5.60
N ASN A 168 20.59 9.49 -5.88
CA ASN A 168 21.70 9.77 -4.97
C ASN A 168 21.43 10.92 -4.02
N HIS A 169 20.30 11.64 -4.20
CA HIS A 169 19.94 12.75 -3.33
C HIS A 169 19.86 12.28 -1.86
N PRO A 170 20.40 13.04 -0.87
CA PRO A 170 20.43 12.68 0.55
C PRO A 170 19.04 12.33 1.13
N GLU A 171 17.99 12.94 0.60
CA GLU A 171 16.60 12.66 0.99
C GLU A 171 16.20 11.18 0.84
N PHE A 172 16.85 10.45 -0.04
CA PHE A 172 16.52 9.04 -0.25
C PHE A 172 17.44 8.08 0.50
N SER A 173 18.67 8.49 0.88
CA SER A 173 19.58 7.70 1.73
C SER A 173 19.70 6.23 1.31
N GLY A 174 19.86 5.96 0.03
CA GLY A 174 20.00 4.61 -0.56
C GLY A 174 18.66 3.83 -0.70
N ARG A 175 17.51 4.44 -0.37
CA ARG A 175 16.19 3.82 -0.56
C ARG A 175 15.66 3.96 -1.99
N ALA A 176 16.24 4.83 -2.81
CA ALA A 176 15.89 5.03 -4.21
C ALA A 176 16.76 4.19 -5.14
N THR A 177 16.15 3.63 -6.17
CA THR A 177 16.82 2.86 -7.23
C THR A 177 16.22 3.20 -8.59
N TRP A 178 17.02 3.01 -9.67
CA TRP A 178 16.52 3.09 -11.04
C TRP A 178 15.75 1.84 -11.41
N GLY A 179 14.62 2.03 -12.10
CA GLY A 179 13.77 0.98 -12.62
C GLY A 179 13.77 0.93 -14.13
N ALA A 180 13.17 1.92 -14.79
CA ALA A 180 13.05 1.97 -16.25
C ALA A 180 13.16 3.39 -16.77
N ASN A 181 13.61 3.49 -18.03
CA ASN A 181 13.62 4.70 -18.82
C ASN A 181 12.99 4.39 -20.19
N THR A 182 11.91 5.07 -20.54
CA THR A 182 11.17 4.86 -21.80
C THR A 182 11.28 6.05 -22.74
N VAL A 183 12.19 6.99 -22.44
CA VAL A 183 12.27 8.28 -23.15
C VAL A 183 13.60 8.46 -23.88
N ASP A 184 14.70 8.25 -23.20
CA ASP A 184 16.06 8.52 -23.68
C ASP A 184 17.05 7.50 -23.09
N SER A 185 18.36 7.74 -23.24
CA SER A 185 19.43 6.87 -22.71
C SER A 185 19.99 7.35 -21.37
N GLU A 186 19.46 8.46 -20.83
CA GLU A 186 20.03 9.13 -19.66
C GLU A 186 19.23 8.79 -18.38
N ASP A 187 19.78 7.87 -17.59
CA ASP A 187 19.20 7.46 -16.32
C ASP A 187 19.49 8.51 -15.22
N THR A 188 18.90 9.70 -15.38
CA THR A 188 18.97 10.81 -14.43
C THR A 188 17.72 11.68 -14.56
N ASP A 189 17.41 12.47 -13.53
CA ASP A 189 16.37 13.49 -13.58
C ASP A 189 16.95 14.82 -14.04
N GLN A 190 16.85 15.08 -15.33
CA GLN A 190 17.36 16.31 -15.96
C GLN A 190 16.39 17.51 -15.82
N ASN A 191 15.18 17.27 -15.31
CA ASN A 191 14.14 18.29 -15.16
C ASN A 191 13.95 18.73 -13.70
N GLY A 192 13.95 17.78 -12.78
CA GLY A 192 13.76 17.99 -11.35
C GLY A 192 12.36 17.74 -10.83
N HIS A 193 11.34 17.68 -11.71
CA HIS A 193 9.95 17.46 -11.29
C HIS A 193 9.78 16.09 -10.60
N GLY A 194 10.36 15.02 -11.13
CA GLY A 194 10.27 13.68 -10.56
C GLY A 194 11.00 13.56 -9.21
N THR A 195 12.16 14.20 -9.05
CA THR A 195 12.88 14.26 -7.76
C THR A 195 12.05 15.02 -6.71
N HIS A 196 11.39 16.10 -7.11
CA HIS A 196 10.52 16.89 -6.24
C HIS A 196 9.31 16.07 -5.76
N THR A 197 8.63 15.38 -6.65
CA THR A 197 7.49 14.52 -6.29
C THR A 197 7.94 13.35 -5.42
N ALA A 198 9.11 12.76 -5.70
CA ALA A 198 9.69 11.69 -4.89
C ALA A 198 10.07 12.16 -3.49
N GLY A 199 10.66 13.33 -3.36
CA GLY A 199 10.92 13.99 -2.08
C GLY A 199 9.63 14.14 -1.25
N THR A 200 8.53 14.53 -1.90
CA THR A 200 7.23 14.74 -1.24
C THR A 200 6.59 13.42 -0.76
N PHE A 201 6.64 12.34 -1.55
CA PHE A 201 6.05 11.09 -1.07
C PHE A 201 6.96 10.31 -0.12
N ALA A 202 8.31 10.36 -0.23
CA ALA A 202 9.20 9.47 0.52
C ALA A 202 10.53 10.08 1.00
N GLY A 203 10.78 11.37 0.83
CA GLY A 203 11.98 12.03 1.32
C GLY A 203 12.14 11.93 2.85
N ALA A 204 13.37 11.90 3.33
CA ALA A 204 13.67 11.85 4.76
C ALA A 204 13.16 13.10 5.50
N THR A 205 13.33 14.28 4.89
CA THR A 205 12.93 15.58 5.43
C THR A 205 11.56 16.00 4.93
N TYR A 206 11.34 15.92 3.60
CA TYR A 206 10.14 16.46 2.93
C TYR A 206 9.04 15.42 2.73
N GLY A 207 9.33 14.14 2.96
CA GLY A 207 8.45 13.04 2.62
C GLY A 207 7.52 12.61 3.75
N ILE A 208 6.47 11.91 3.35
CA ILE A 208 5.45 11.33 4.22
C ILE A 208 5.81 9.90 4.58
N ALA A 209 6.03 9.05 3.59
CA ALA A 209 6.39 7.64 3.75
C ALA A 209 7.92 7.49 3.83
N LYS A 210 8.52 8.02 4.91
CA LYS A 210 9.97 8.21 5.07
C LYS A 210 10.81 6.93 5.03
N LYS A 211 10.19 5.76 5.24
CA LYS A 211 10.85 4.43 5.21
C LYS A 211 10.54 3.64 3.93
N ALA A 212 9.66 4.13 3.07
CA ALA A 212 9.33 3.46 1.82
C ALA A 212 10.54 3.36 0.87
N LYS A 213 10.61 2.29 0.09
CA LYS A 213 11.52 2.17 -1.05
C LYS A 213 10.99 2.96 -2.23
N VAL A 214 11.87 3.52 -3.03
CA VAL A 214 11.53 4.36 -4.18
C VAL A 214 12.13 3.77 -5.44
N ILE A 215 11.34 3.67 -6.51
CA ILE A 215 11.83 3.24 -7.82
C ILE A 215 11.54 4.32 -8.85
N ALA A 216 12.60 4.84 -9.46
CA ALA A 216 12.53 5.82 -10.53
C ALA A 216 12.09 5.16 -11.85
N VAL A 217 11.03 5.69 -12.46
CA VAL A 217 10.56 5.27 -13.79
C VAL A 217 10.41 6.51 -14.64
N LYS A 218 11.42 6.72 -15.50
CA LYS A 218 11.48 7.91 -16.36
C LYS A 218 10.64 7.69 -17.62
N VAL A 219 9.58 8.48 -17.72
CA VAL A 219 8.65 8.50 -18.87
C VAL A 219 8.55 9.89 -19.51
N LEU A 220 9.17 10.88 -18.90
CA LEU A 220 9.25 12.26 -19.36
C LEU A 220 10.72 12.70 -19.50
N ASN A 221 11.05 13.47 -20.52
CA ASN A 221 12.38 13.98 -20.81
C ASN A 221 12.74 15.23 -19.96
N ALA A 222 13.90 15.84 -20.26
CA ALA A 222 14.36 17.07 -19.59
C ALA A 222 13.39 18.26 -19.71
N GLN A 223 12.53 18.29 -20.73
CA GLN A 223 11.53 19.32 -20.92
C GLN A 223 10.19 18.99 -20.23
N GLY A 224 10.12 17.87 -19.48
CA GLY A 224 8.90 17.41 -18.84
C GLY A 224 7.85 16.85 -19.82
N THR A 225 8.28 16.40 -20.99
CA THR A 225 7.39 15.86 -22.03
C THR A 225 7.71 14.41 -22.36
N GLY A 226 6.67 13.64 -22.71
CA GLY A 226 6.80 12.25 -23.11
C GLY A 226 5.62 11.79 -23.96
N SER A 227 5.77 10.69 -24.67
CA SER A 227 4.67 10.12 -25.44
C SER A 227 3.73 9.30 -24.54
N THR A 228 2.43 9.28 -24.86
CA THR A 228 1.47 8.42 -24.17
C THR A 228 1.90 6.94 -24.20
N SER A 229 2.49 6.47 -25.29
CA SER A 229 3.01 5.11 -25.41
C SER A 229 4.18 4.85 -24.47
N GLY A 230 5.11 5.81 -24.29
CA GLY A 230 6.22 5.72 -23.34
C GLY A 230 5.71 5.67 -21.90
N VAL A 231 4.73 6.51 -21.55
CA VAL A 231 4.10 6.46 -20.20
C VAL A 231 3.43 5.12 -19.95
N ILE A 232 2.69 4.58 -20.93
CA ILE A 232 2.06 3.25 -20.81
C ILE A 232 3.10 2.15 -20.63
N GLN A 233 4.23 2.21 -21.35
CA GLN A 233 5.35 1.27 -21.17
C GLN A 233 5.97 1.36 -19.77
N GLY A 234 6.11 2.56 -19.22
CA GLY A 234 6.57 2.76 -17.84
C GLY A 234 5.61 2.14 -16.82
N ILE A 235 4.29 2.36 -16.97
CA ILE A 235 3.26 1.73 -16.11
C ILE A 235 3.29 0.20 -16.24
N GLN A 236 3.41 -0.32 -17.46
CA GLN A 236 3.54 -1.76 -17.71
C GLN A 236 4.77 -2.33 -17.00
N TRP A 237 5.91 -1.66 -17.13
CA TRP A 237 7.14 -2.07 -16.45
C TRP A 237 6.96 -2.15 -14.93
N CYS A 238 6.32 -1.13 -14.30
CA CYS A 238 6.02 -1.14 -12.87
C CYS A 238 5.17 -2.35 -12.47
N THR A 239 4.14 -2.64 -13.25
CA THR A 239 3.22 -3.76 -13.01
C THR A 239 3.94 -5.11 -13.07
N ASP A 240 4.78 -5.30 -14.09
CA ASP A 240 5.59 -6.49 -14.28
C ASP A 240 6.65 -6.65 -13.19
N HIS A 241 7.33 -5.54 -12.84
CA HIS A 241 8.31 -5.51 -11.76
C HIS A 241 7.67 -5.88 -10.42
N ALA A 242 6.52 -5.30 -10.08
CA ALA A 242 5.78 -5.62 -8.87
C ALA A 242 5.39 -7.11 -8.82
N GLY A 243 4.95 -7.67 -9.95
CA GLY A 243 4.62 -9.09 -10.06
C GLY A 243 5.82 -10.01 -9.85
N ARG A 244 6.94 -9.74 -10.52
CA ARG A 244 8.17 -10.56 -10.42
C ARG A 244 8.82 -10.51 -9.04
N ASN A 245 8.67 -9.41 -8.31
CA ASN A 245 9.33 -9.20 -7.01
C ASN A 245 8.39 -9.39 -5.81
N GLY A 246 7.17 -9.91 -6.00
CA GLY A 246 6.23 -10.16 -4.91
C GLY A 246 5.75 -8.88 -4.22
N LEU A 247 5.70 -7.75 -4.95
CA LEU A 247 5.31 -6.44 -4.41
C LEU A 247 3.82 -6.13 -4.60
N ARG A 248 3.04 -7.01 -5.24
CA ARG A 248 1.59 -6.86 -5.33
C ARG A 248 0.99 -6.81 -3.92
N GLY A 249 0.15 -5.81 -3.67
CA GLY A 249 -0.36 -5.55 -2.33
C GLY A 249 0.56 -4.70 -1.43
N LYS A 250 1.81 -4.43 -1.87
CA LYS A 250 2.82 -3.66 -1.13
C LYS A 250 3.46 -2.56 -2.00
N ALA A 251 2.76 -2.12 -3.02
CA ALA A 251 3.26 -1.10 -3.94
C ALA A 251 2.28 0.04 -4.13
N ALA A 252 2.82 1.26 -4.26
CA ALA A 252 2.11 2.45 -4.68
C ALA A 252 2.78 3.04 -5.93
N MET A 253 2.05 3.83 -6.70
CA MET A 253 2.53 4.53 -7.90
C MET A 253 2.04 5.98 -7.88
N ASN A 254 2.95 6.91 -8.05
CA ASN A 254 2.63 8.32 -8.23
C ASN A 254 2.68 8.67 -9.72
N LEU A 255 1.59 9.24 -10.23
CA LEU A 255 1.46 9.78 -11.59
C LEU A 255 1.12 11.28 -11.52
N SER A 256 2.17 12.11 -11.38
CA SER A 256 2.06 13.57 -11.37
C SER A 256 2.07 14.15 -12.80
N LEU A 257 1.37 13.48 -13.71
CA LEU A 257 1.31 13.79 -15.13
C LEU A 257 -0.06 13.42 -15.71
N GLY A 258 -0.38 13.97 -16.89
CA GLY A 258 -1.64 13.64 -17.54
C GLY A 258 -1.80 14.32 -18.89
N ILE A 259 -2.82 13.90 -19.61
CA ILE A 259 -3.25 14.49 -20.87
C ILE A 259 -4.77 14.57 -20.95
N ARG A 260 -5.29 15.41 -21.83
CA ARG A 260 -6.73 15.47 -22.08
C ARG A 260 -7.19 14.23 -22.87
N GLY A 261 -8.18 13.50 -22.34
CA GLY A 261 -8.98 12.49 -23.04
C GLY A 261 -8.24 11.32 -23.69
N SER A 262 -7.57 10.44 -22.90
CA SER A 262 -6.96 9.23 -23.44
C SER A 262 -7.54 7.96 -22.81
N THR A 263 -8.40 7.27 -23.56
CA THR A 263 -8.98 6.00 -23.10
C THR A 263 -7.93 4.92 -22.84
N VAL A 264 -6.87 4.84 -23.66
CA VAL A 264 -5.82 3.83 -23.47
C VAL A 264 -4.99 4.12 -22.24
N PHE A 265 -4.75 5.38 -21.90
CA PHE A 265 -4.05 5.76 -20.69
C PHE A 265 -4.87 5.41 -19.44
N ASN A 266 -6.18 5.73 -19.43
CA ASN A 266 -7.07 5.30 -18.34
C ASN A 266 -7.04 3.78 -18.15
N ARG A 267 -7.14 3.02 -19.22
CA ARG A 267 -7.06 1.54 -19.15
C ARG A 267 -5.74 1.02 -18.60
N ALA A 268 -4.61 1.66 -18.93
CA ALA A 268 -3.32 1.29 -18.36
C ALA A 268 -3.26 1.55 -16.85
N ALA A 269 -3.76 2.69 -16.39
CA ALA A 269 -3.86 3.00 -14.96
C ALA A 269 -4.82 2.04 -14.22
N GLU A 270 -5.99 1.75 -14.79
CA GLU A 270 -6.94 0.76 -14.26
C GLU A 270 -6.33 -0.64 -14.16
N ALA A 271 -5.58 -1.09 -15.17
CA ALA A 271 -4.91 -2.38 -15.15
C ALA A 271 -3.82 -2.45 -14.07
N ALA A 272 -3.05 -1.37 -13.87
CA ALA A 272 -2.04 -1.30 -12.81
C ALA A 272 -2.70 -1.38 -11.42
N GLN A 273 -3.80 -0.66 -11.21
CA GLN A 273 -4.57 -0.73 -9.96
C GLN A 273 -5.10 -2.15 -9.69
N GLN A 274 -5.71 -2.77 -10.71
CA GLN A 274 -6.23 -4.14 -10.62
C GLN A 274 -5.13 -5.20 -10.39
N SER A 275 -3.89 -4.89 -10.76
CA SER A 275 -2.74 -5.77 -10.49
C SER A 275 -2.26 -5.72 -9.04
N GLY A 276 -2.88 -4.89 -8.18
CA GLY A 276 -2.54 -4.77 -6.76
C GLY A 276 -1.51 -3.67 -6.47
N ILE A 277 -1.57 -2.54 -7.21
CA ILE A 277 -0.78 -1.33 -6.95
C ILE A 277 -1.74 -0.18 -6.60
N PHE A 278 -1.48 0.57 -5.54
CA PHE A 278 -2.22 1.81 -5.26
C PHE A 278 -1.75 2.93 -6.18
N LEU A 279 -2.67 3.62 -6.87
CA LEU A 279 -2.34 4.73 -7.75
C LEU A 279 -2.88 6.07 -7.21
N ALA A 280 -1.97 7.01 -6.96
CA ALA A 280 -2.29 8.42 -6.78
C ALA A 280 -1.98 9.19 -8.08
N VAL A 281 -2.93 10.01 -8.53
CA VAL A 281 -2.81 10.73 -9.80
C VAL A 281 -3.20 12.19 -9.65
N ALA A 282 -2.54 13.08 -10.39
CA ALA A 282 -2.85 14.50 -10.41
C ALA A 282 -4.15 14.78 -11.20
N ALA A 283 -4.99 15.67 -10.69
CA ALA A 283 -6.24 16.07 -11.36
C ALA A 283 -6.02 16.89 -12.64
N GLY A 284 -4.87 17.59 -12.75
CA GLY A 284 -4.55 18.55 -13.80
C GLY A 284 -4.68 20.01 -13.34
N ASN A 285 -4.14 20.93 -14.13
CA ASN A 285 -3.91 22.32 -13.72
C ASN A 285 -4.59 23.36 -14.66
N ASP A 286 -5.67 22.98 -15.33
CA ASP A 286 -6.36 23.81 -16.32
C ASP A 286 -7.58 24.56 -15.76
N GLY A 287 -7.91 24.36 -14.46
CA GLY A 287 -9.10 24.92 -13.84
C GLY A 287 -10.41 24.39 -14.45
N THR A 288 -10.41 23.16 -14.98
CA THR A 288 -11.53 22.53 -15.68
C THR A 288 -11.94 21.20 -15.03
N ASP A 289 -12.97 20.54 -15.57
CA ASP A 289 -13.42 19.25 -15.04
C ASP A 289 -12.37 18.14 -15.30
N ALA A 290 -11.86 17.54 -14.24
CA ALA A 290 -10.86 16.47 -14.27
C ALA A 290 -11.38 15.19 -14.97
N ALA A 291 -12.69 15.02 -15.11
CA ALA A 291 -13.27 13.91 -15.87
C ALA A 291 -12.85 13.93 -17.36
N GLN A 292 -12.36 15.07 -17.87
CA GLN A 292 -11.83 15.20 -19.22
C GLN A 292 -10.36 14.82 -19.34
N PHE A 293 -9.68 14.44 -18.27
CA PHE A 293 -8.25 14.19 -18.24
C PHE A 293 -7.94 12.72 -17.88
N SER A 294 -6.86 12.23 -18.43
CA SER A 294 -6.31 10.90 -18.19
C SER A 294 -4.91 11.03 -17.58
N PRO A 295 -4.54 10.27 -16.52
CA PRO A 295 -5.32 9.19 -15.90
C PRO A 295 -6.31 9.65 -14.81
N ALA A 296 -6.54 10.95 -14.59
CA ALA A 296 -7.40 11.49 -13.53
C ALA A 296 -8.83 10.90 -13.53
N SER A 297 -9.37 10.55 -14.71
CA SER A 297 -10.70 9.95 -14.87
C SER A 297 -10.71 8.41 -14.90
N ALA A 298 -9.56 7.75 -14.69
CA ALA A 298 -9.49 6.30 -14.62
C ALA A 298 -10.19 5.75 -13.37
N ARG A 299 -10.77 4.56 -13.47
CA ARG A 299 -11.44 3.93 -12.34
C ARG A 299 -10.43 3.34 -11.36
N GLY A 300 -10.73 3.46 -10.07
CA GLY A 300 -9.91 2.86 -9.00
C GLY A 300 -8.63 3.63 -8.67
N VAL A 301 -8.33 4.74 -9.34
CA VAL A 301 -7.24 5.64 -8.97
C VAL A 301 -7.68 6.65 -7.92
N CYS A 302 -6.73 7.18 -7.15
CA CYS A 302 -6.98 8.24 -6.17
C CYS A 302 -6.58 9.60 -6.74
N THR A 303 -7.54 10.32 -7.30
CA THR A 303 -7.30 11.59 -7.99
C THR A 303 -7.21 12.73 -7.01
N ALA A 304 -6.06 13.42 -7.01
CA ALA A 304 -5.72 14.52 -6.12
C ALA A 304 -5.88 15.89 -6.79
N ALA A 305 -6.72 16.74 -6.22
CA ALA A 305 -6.78 18.17 -6.49
C ALA A 305 -5.92 18.97 -5.49
N ALA A 306 -5.67 20.24 -5.77
CA ALA A 306 -4.71 21.05 -5.01
C ALA A 306 -5.35 22.13 -4.15
N THR A 307 -4.88 22.24 -2.88
CA THR A 307 -5.12 23.39 -2.00
C THR A 307 -3.87 24.21 -1.77
N ASN A 308 -4.08 25.44 -1.29
CA ASN A 308 -3.05 26.24 -0.62
C ASN A 308 -3.01 25.99 0.90
N SER A 309 -2.11 26.69 1.61
CA SER A 309 -1.92 26.55 3.07
C SER A 309 -3.11 27.03 3.93
N GLN A 310 -4.12 27.70 3.35
CA GLN A 310 -5.36 28.11 4.00
C GLN A 310 -6.53 27.16 3.71
N ASP A 311 -6.26 25.94 3.22
CA ASP A 311 -7.26 24.94 2.80
C ASP A 311 -8.17 25.41 1.66
N ALA A 312 -7.79 26.47 0.94
CA ALA A 312 -8.56 26.92 -0.21
C ALA A 312 -8.14 26.15 -1.47
N ALA A 313 -9.14 25.63 -2.20
CA ALA A 313 -8.91 25.08 -3.53
C ALA A 313 -8.30 26.14 -4.44
N THR A 314 -7.21 25.79 -5.12
CA THR A 314 -6.53 26.73 -6.03
C THR A 314 -7.34 26.90 -7.31
N SER A 315 -7.31 28.11 -7.90
CA SER A 315 -8.13 28.43 -9.08
C SER A 315 -7.74 27.65 -10.34
N TRP A 316 -6.47 27.26 -10.42
CA TRP A 316 -5.91 26.48 -11.52
C TRP A 316 -6.10 24.97 -11.37
N SER A 317 -6.39 24.46 -10.15
CA SER A 317 -6.63 23.02 -9.96
C SER A 317 -7.87 22.57 -10.73
N ASN A 318 -7.74 21.45 -11.44
CA ASN A 318 -8.90 20.76 -11.97
C ASN A 318 -9.79 20.27 -10.82
N TYR A 319 -11.08 20.07 -11.10
CA TYR A 319 -12.15 19.81 -10.14
C TYR A 319 -13.13 18.76 -10.67
N GLY A 320 -14.22 18.52 -9.97
CA GLY A 320 -15.32 17.65 -10.41
C GLY A 320 -15.39 16.32 -9.64
N SER A 321 -16.35 15.50 -10.04
CA SER A 321 -16.75 14.29 -9.30
C SER A 321 -15.71 13.18 -9.25
N VAL A 322 -14.71 13.21 -10.14
CA VAL A 322 -13.62 12.23 -10.16
C VAL A 322 -12.50 12.55 -9.15
N VAL A 323 -12.50 13.76 -8.58
CA VAL A 323 -11.57 14.13 -7.51
C VAL A 323 -11.92 13.38 -6.24
N ALA A 324 -10.99 12.56 -5.75
CA ALA A 324 -11.17 11.78 -4.53
C ALA A 324 -10.92 12.64 -3.27
N VAL A 325 -9.87 13.46 -3.32
CA VAL A 325 -9.41 14.26 -2.18
C VAL A 325 -8.59 15.46 -2.68
N TYR A 326 -8.57 16.54 -1.90
CA TYR A 326 -7.61 17.62 -2.06
C TYR A 326 -6.36 17.33 -1.23
N GLY A 327 -5.19 17.65 -1.77
CA GLY A 327 -3.92 17.63 -1.06
C GLY A 327 -3.20 18.98 -1.13
N PRO A 328 -2.18 19.20 -0.28
CA PRO A 328 -1.29 20.35 -0.40
C PRO A 328 -0.65 20.42 -1.79
N GLY A 329 -0.87 21.49 -2.52
CA GLY A 329 -0.41 21.59 -3.91
C GLY A 329 0.16 22.94 -4.32
N ALA A 330 -0.05 24.01 -3.53
CA ALA A 330 0.53 25.31 -3.79
C ALA A 330 1.76 25.54 -2.91
N ASP A 331 2.84 26.07 -3.50
CA ASP A 331 4.08 26.45 -2.81
C ASP A 331 4.67 25.31 -1.95
N ILE A 332 4.80 24.14 -2.53
CA ILE A 332 5.34 22.95 -1.88
C ILE A 332 6.86 22.91 -2.04
N VAL A 333 7.56 22.92 -0.90
CA VAL A 333 9.01 22.73 -0.84
C VAL A 333 9.33 21.25 -0.81
N SER A 334 10.26 20.79 -1.66
CA SER A 334 10.74 19.41 -1.67
C SER A 334 12.13 19.30 -2.29
N ALA A 335 12.69 18.08 -2.31
CA ALA A 335 13.99 17.78 -2.91
C ALA A 335 14.04 18.16 -4.40
N TYR A 336 15.20 18.56 -4.87
CA TYR A 336 15.48 18.88 -6.26
C TYR A 336 16.88 18.34 -6.64
N PRO A 337 17.14 17.98 -7.91
CA PRO A 337 18.44 17.41 -8.29
C PRO A 337 19.65 18.21 -7.82
N ASN A 338 20.78 17.52 -7.63
CA ASN A 338 22.06 18.06 -7.14
C ASN A 338 22.01 18.53 -5.66
N GLU A 339 21.33 17.77 -4.82
CA GLU A 339 21.20 18.05 -3.37
C GLU A 339 20.49 19.39 -3.06
N ASP A 340 19.73 19.91 -4.02
CA ASP A 340 19.03 21.20 -3.91
C ASP A 340 17.57 20.97 -3.47
N THR A 341 16.84 22.06 -3.32
CA THR A 341 15.40 22.10 -3.04
C THR A 341 14.71 23.08 -3.95
N ALA A 342 13.46 22.83 -4.26
CA ALA A 342 12.64 23.75 -5.02
C ALA A 342 11.25 23.90 -4.39
N THR A 343 10.63 25.05 -4.67
CA THR A 343 9.23 25.30 -4.33
C THR A 343 8.41 25.23 -5.61
N LEU A 344 7.51 24.26 -5.73
CA LEU A 344 6.66 24.06 -6.88
C LEU A 344 5.17 24.10 -6.51
N SER A 345 4.33 24.43 -7.49
CA SER A 345 2.86 24.44 -7.36
C SER A 345 2.21 23.64 -8.47
N GLY A 346 1.22 22.83 -8.14
CA GLY A 346 0.47 22.01 -9.08
C GLY A 346 -0.30 20.90 -8.39
N THR A 347 -1.26 20.31 -9.07
CA THR A 347 -1.83 19.01 -8.65
C THR A 347 -0.78 17.91 -8.68
N SER A 348 0.33 18.14 -9.40
CA SER A 348 1.54 17.33 -9.38
C SER A 348 2.22 17.28 -8.01
N MET A 349 1.98 18.26 -7.12
CA MET A 349 2.46 18.25 -5.73
C MET A 349 1.41 17.67 -4.78
N ALA A 350 0.13 17.78 -5.10
CA ALA A 350 -0.94 17.16 -4.32
C ALA A 350 -0.94 15.62 -4.46
N SER A 351 -0.71 15.10 -5.66
CA SER A 351 -0.64 13.66 -5.94
C SER A 351 0.39 12.92 -5.07
N PRO A 352 1.66 13.36 -4.95
CA PRO A 352 2.64 12.68 -4.11
C PRO A 352 2.30 12.75 -2.61
N HIS A 353 1.59 13.79 -2.13
CA HIS A 353 1.04 13.77 -0.77
C HIS A 353 0.05 12.62 -0.59
N VAL A 354 -0.87 12.42 -1.55
CA VAL A 354 -1.83 11.31 -1.54
C VAL A 354 -1.11 9.97 -1.65
N CYS A 355 -0.10 9.86 -2.52
CA CYS A 355 0.70 8.65 -2.68
C CYS A 355 1.44 8.28 -1.39
N GLY A 356 2.09 9.26 -0.76
CA GLY A 356 2.81 9.08 0.50
C GLY A 356 1.89 8.66 1.64
N VAL A 357 0.72 9.32 1.80
CA VAL A 357 -0.28 8.89 2.79
C VAL A 357 -0.82 7.50 2.48
N GLY A 358 -1.03 7.18 1.21
CA GLY A 358 -1.44 5.83 0.80
C GLY A 358 -0.42 4.76 1.20
N ALA A 359 0.85 4.97 0.89
CA ALA A 359 1.93 4.07 1.30
C ALA A 359 2.08 3.98 2.83
N TYR A 360 1.91 5.10 3.53
CA TYR A 360 1.90 5.16 4.99
C TYR A 360 0.77 4.31 5.58
N LEU A 361 -0.47 4.44 5.09
CA LEU A 361 -1.63 3.67 5.58
C LEU A 361 -1.50 2.17 5.25
N MET A 362 -0.95 1.84 4.08
CA MET A 362 -0.68 0.44 3.73
C MET A 362 0.29 -0.21 4.73
N ALA A 363 1.33 0.51 5.16
CA ALA A 363 2.28 0.03 6.15
C ALA A 363 1.70 -0.01 7.57
N LEU A 364 0.95 1.02 7.96
CA LEU A 364 0.39 1.16 9.30
C LEU A 364 -0.78 0.19 9.55
N GLU A 365 -1.74 0.16 8.64
CA GLU A 365 -3.01 -0.55 8.83
C GLU A 365 -3.05 -1.92 8.11
N GLY A 366 -2.04 -2.25 7.30
CA GLY A 366 -2.02 -3.50 6.56
C GLY A 366 -3.08 -3.62 5.47
N ILE A 367 -3.65 -2.52 5.02
CA ILE A 367 -4.73 -2.52 4.03
C ILE A 367 -4.22 -2.73 2.60
N GLY A 368 -5.01 -3.42 1.80
CA GLY A 368 -4.71 -3.64 0.39
C GLY A 368 -4.85 -2.37 -0.46
N PRO A 369 -4.12 -2.27 -1.60
CA PRO A 369 -4.14 -1.11 -2.50
C PRO A 369 -5.52 -0.71 -3.01
N ASP A 370 -6.44 -1.66 -3.12
CA ASP A 370 -7.83 -1.47 -3.53
C ASP A 370 -8.67 -0.70 -2.52
N LYS A 371 -8.28 -0.70 -1.24
CA LYS A 371 -9.00 -0.04 -0.14
C LYS A 371 -8.40 1.30 0.27
N VAL A 372 -7.16 1.59 -0.14
CA VAL A 372 -6.40 2.76 0.33
C VAL A 372 -7.11 4.08 0.01
N CYS A 373 -7.62 4.26 -1.22
CA CYS A 373 -8.28 5.51 -1.59
C CYS A 373 -9.57 5.74 -0.78
N ASP A 374 -10.33 4.69 -0.50
CA ASP A 374 -11.52 4.80 0.35
C ASP A 374 -11.12 5.13 1.79
N ARG A 375 -10.06 4.51 2.31
CA ARG A 375 -9.54 4.83 3.64
C ARG A 375 -9.05 6.27 3.76
N ILE A 376 -8.35 6.79 2.74
CA ILE A 376 -7.97 8.21 2.66
C ILE A 376 -9.21 9.12 2.72
N LYS A 377 -10.27 8.80 1.96
CA LYS A 377 -11.53 9.56 1.98
C LYS A 377 -12.27 9.50 3.31
N GLU A 378 -12.18 8.40 4.05
CA GLU A 378 -12.77 8.25 5.39
C GLU A 378 -12.04 9.13 6.42
N LEU A 379 -10.71 9.15 6.40
CA LEU A 379 -9.89 9.96 7.30
C LEU A 379 -9.94 11.45 6.98
N ALA A 380 -10.19 11.81 5.72
CA ALA A 380 -10.10 13.17 5.21
C ALA A 380 -11.01 14.15 5.94
N LEU A 381 -10.53 15.39 6.08
CA LEU A 381 -11.24 16.47 6.77
C LEU A 381 -12.12 17.26 5.79
N GLU A 382 -13.35 17.55 6.15
CA GLU A 382 -14.30 18.35 5.35
C GLU A 382 -14.00 19.87 5.47
N SER A 383 -12.74 20.27 5.24
CA SER A 383 -12.24 21.63 5.51
C SER A 383 -12.00 22.48 4.25
N VAL A 384 -11.96 21.88 3.06
CA VAL A 384 -11.65 22.62 1.82
C VAL A 384 -12.68 23.69 1.55
N THR A 385 -12.19 24.90 1.25
CA THR A 385 -12.98 26.08 0.85
C THR A 385 -12.75 26.42 -0.62
N ASN A 386 -13.61 27.24 -1.21
CA ASN A 386 -13.51 27.69 -2.61
C ASN A 386 -13.51 26.57 -3.66
N GLN A 387 -13.89 25.35 -3.29
CA GLN A 387 -14.02 24.25 -4.24
C GLN A 387 -15.12 24.56 -5.29
N LYS A 388 -14.91 24.09 -6.52
CA LYS A 388 -15.89 24.20 -7.59
C LYS A 388 -17.07 23.25 -7.38
N PRO A 389 -18.24 23.49 -7.99
CA PRO A 389 -19.38 22.59 -7.90
C PRO A 389 -19.05 21.13 -8.24
N ASN A 390 -19.79 20.21 -7.65
CA ASN A 390 -19.62 18.76 -7.81
C ASN A 390 -18.23 18.21 -7.42
N THR A 391 -17.48 18.95 -6.62
CA THR A 391 -16.18 18.52 -6.08
C THR A 391 -16.29 18.29 -4.58
N THR A 392 -15.59 17.29 -4.08
CA THR A 392 -15.49 17.00 -2.63
C THR A 392 -14.94 18.21 -1.86
N ARG A 393 -15.16 18.25 -0.54
CA ARG A 393 -14.50 19.16 0.40
C ARG A 393 -13.41 18.46 1.21
N LYS A 394 -13.14 17.20 0.92
CA LYS A 394 -12.21 16.34 1.64
C LYS A 394 -10.77 16.80 1.45
N LEU A 395 -10.12 17.16 2.54
CA LEU A 395 -8.69 17.45 2.60
C LEU A 395 -7.94 16.25 3.16
N LEU A 396 -6.83 15.91 2.55
CA LEU A 396 -5.96 14.80 2.95
C LEU A 396 -5.53 14.93 4.42
N TYR A 397 -5.65 13.83 5.16
CA TYR A 397 -5.25 13.71 6.54
C TYR A 397 -4.72 12.29 6.81
N ASN A 398 -3.62 12.17 7.54
CA ASN A 398 -2.95 10.88 7.77
C ASN A 398 -3.49 10.07 8.97
N GLY A 399 -4.50 10.59 9.68
CA GLY A 399 -5.08 9.88 10.82
C GLY A 399 -4.29 9.95 12.13
N SER A 400 -3.28 10.82 12.24
CA SER A 400 -2.41 10.93 13.43
C SER A 400 -3.14 11.24 14.74
N GLY A 401 -4.35 11.79 14.68
CA GLY A 401 -5.11 12.24 15.85
C GLY A 401 -4.79 13.69 16.31
N ALA A 402 -3.72 14.31 15.79
CA ALA A 402 -3.27 15.65 16.18
C ALA A 402 -4.18 16.78 15.69
#